data_9492d198a10bd5adf78027bd33773ad3
#
_entry.id   9492d198a10bd5adf78027bd33773ad3
#
_cell.length_a   1.000
_cell.length_b   1.000
_cell.length_c   1.000
_cell.angle_alpha   90.00
_cell.angle_beta   90.00
_cell.angle_gamma   90.00
#
_symmetry.space_group_name_H-M   'P 1'
#
loop_
_entity.id
_entity.type
_entity.pdbx_description
1 polymer ?
#
loop_
_entity_poly.entity_id
_entity_poly.type
_entity_poly.pdbx_seq_one_letter_code
_entity_poly.pdbx_strand_id
1 'polypeptide(L)'
;MAAVYYSPLQFMYWYDRPEFYKGEEELEFWKAIPSVWDDSRALDGEIGQYIVQARRSGNDWFVGAMTNPEPRTVTLTTDFLESGKKYMLHLYEDDDKLNTRTKVRSTHKKIKAGDKALPFFIQPALVLRSVSR
;
A
#
# COMPACT_ATOMS: atom_id res chain seq x y z
N MET A 1 -3.38 -5.48 4.49
CA MET A 1 -3.27 -6.93 4.82
C MET A 1 -2.58 -7.72 3.71
N ALA A 2 -3.07 -7.75 2.46
CA ALA A 2 -2.51 -8.60 1.39
C ALA A 2 -1.00 -8.41 1.12
N ALA A 3 -0.44 -7.22 1.28
CA ALA A 3 1.00 -6.96 1.17
C ALA A 3 1.76 -7.17 2.49
N VAL A 4 1.09 -7.29 3.62
CA VAL A 4 1.71 -7.47 4.94
C VAL A 4 1.82 -8.94 5.31
N TYR A 5 0.73 -9.70 5.17
CA TYR A 5 0.75 -11.10 5.54
C TYR A 5 1.55 -11.96 4.56
N TYR A 6 2.38 -12.82 5.13
CA TYR A 6 3.17 -13.78 4.37
C TYR A 6 2.33 -15.04 4.11
N SER A 7 1.57 -15.02 3.02
CA SER A 7 0.86 -16.21 2.55
C SER A 7 0.61 -16.09 1.06
N PRO A 8 0.97 -17.10 0.25
CA PRO A 8 0.59 -17.16 -1.15
C PRO A 8 -0.89 -17.49 -1.33
N LEU A 9 -1.52 -18.06 -0.32
CA LEU A 9 -2.94 -18.35 -0.31
C LEU A 9 -3.69 -17.20 0.34
N GLN A 10 -4.30 -16.35 -0.47
CA GLN A 10 -5.07 -15.21 -0.01
C GLN A 10 -6.50 -15.32 -0.50
N PHE A 11 -7.43 -15.30 0.46
CA PHE A 11 -8.84 -15.18 0.15
C PHE A 11 -9.25 -13.72 0.18
N MET A 12 -9.71 -13.21 -0.95
CA MET A 12 -10.41 -11.95 -1.00
C MET A 12 -11.90 -12.24 -0.97
N TYR A 13 -12.53 -11.85 0.11
CA TYR A 13 -13.96 -11.96 0.24
C TYR A 13 -14.59 -10.57 0.21
N TRP A 14 -15.39 -10.33 -0.82
CA TRP A 14 -16.11 -9.08 -0.95
C TRP A 14 -17.58 -9.34 -0.62
N TYR A 15 -18.05 -8.72 0.44
CA TYR A 15 -19.42 -8.93 0.95
C TYR A 15 -20.50 -8.21 0.15
N ASP A 16 -20.10 -7.37 -0.82
CA ASP A 16 -21.01 -6.53 -1.55
C ASP A 16 -21.43 -7.13 -2.89
N ARG A 17 -22.60 -6.74 -3.33
CA ARG A 17 -23.06 -7.07 -4.68
C ARG A 17 -22.29 -6.26 -5.71
N PRO A 18 -21.93 -6.84 -6.88
CA PRO A 18 -21.22 -6.13 -7.93
C PRO A 18 -21.90 -4.84 -8.39
N GLU A 19 -23.23 -4.78 -8.31
CA GLU A 19 -24.05 -3.59 -8.66
C GLU A 19 -23.78 -2.36 -7.81
N PHE A 20 -23.16 -2.53 -6.62
CA PHE A 20 -22.81 -1.45 -5.72
C PHE A 20 -21.45 -0.82 -6.05
N TYR A 21 -20.70 -1.39 -6.98
CA TYR A 21 -19.45 -0.82 -7.44
C TYR A 21 -19.68 0.34 -8.38
N LYS A 22 -19.07 1.46 -8.08
CA LYS A 22 -19.15 2.68 -8.89
C LYS A 22 -17.80 3.12 -9.47
N GLY A 23 -16.83 2.19 -9.53
CA GLY A 23 -15.51 2.47 -10.07
C GLY A 23 -14.54 3.01 -9.02
N GLU A 24 -14.58 2.46 -7.81
CA GLU A 24 -13.63 2.77 -6.73
C GLU A 24 -12.20 2.56 -7.21
N GLU A 25 -11.34 3.58 -7.07
CA GLU A 25 -9.96 3.58 -7.59
C GLU A 25 -9.08 2.54 -6.90
N GLU A 26 -9.36 2.18 -5.65
CA GLU A 26 -8.64 1.16 -4.90
C GLU A 26 -8.75 -0.24 -5.50
N LEU A 27 -9.72 -0.48 -6.38
CA LEU A 27 -9.83 -1.75 -7.11
C LEU A 27 -8.63 -2.00 -8.02
N GLU A 28 -7.99 -0.96 -8.52
CA GLU A 28 -6.77 -1.09 -9.31
C GLU A 28 -5.62 -1.74 -8.51
N PHE A 29 -5.57 -1.47 -7.21
CA PHE A 29 -4.64 -2.17 -6.33
C PHE A 29 -4.91 -3.68 -6.28
N TRP A 30 -6.18 -4.06 -6.08
CA TRP A 30 -6.58 -5.46 -5.98
C TRP A 30 -6.37 -6.24 -7.29
N LYS A 31 -6.55 -5.60 -8.42
CA LYS A 31 -6.27 -6.18 -9.74
C LYS A 31 -4.78 -6.42 -9.97
N ALA A 32 -3.95 -5.64 -9.33
CA ALA A 32 -2.51 -5.63 -9.57
C ALA A 32 -1.70 -6.44 -8.55
N ILE A 33 -2.24 -6.68 -7.35
CA ILE A 33 -1.48 -7.38 -6.30
C ILE A 33 -1.23 -8.83 -6.69
N PRO A 34 0.02 -9.29 -6.67
CA PRO A 34 0.37 -10.68 -6.96
C PRO A 34 0.16 -11.56 -5.71
N SER A 35 0.10 -12.87 -5.92
CA SER A 35 0.10 -13.86 -4.83
C SER A 35 1.51 -14.35 -4.49
N VAL A 36 2.49 -14.14 -5.36
CA VAL A 36 3.89 -14.57 -5.19
C VAL A 36 4.81 -13.35 -5.28
N TRP A 37 5.83 -13.34 -4.45
CA TRP A 37 6.74 -12.21 -4.28
C TRP A 37 8.18 -12.63 -4.57
N ASP A 38 8.92 -11.78 -5.30
CA ASP A 38 10.34 -11.99 -5.60
C ASP A 38 11.25 -11.49 -4.47
N ASP A 39 10.81 -10.49 -3.71
CA ASP A 39 11.55 -9.91 -2.59
C ASP A 39 10.56 -9.40 -1.52
N SER A 40 11.00 -9.43 -0.26
CA SER A 40 10.21 -8.94 0.89
C SER A 40 11.13 -8.28 1.90
N ARG A 41 10.82 -7.04 2.28
CA ARG A 41 11.62 -6.23 3.21
C ARG A 41 10.73 -5.60 4.27
N ALA A 42 11.06 -5.83 5.54
CA ALA A 42 10.51 -5.01 6.61
C ALA A 42 11.20 -3.64 6.57
N LEU A 43 10.43 -2.58 6.37
CA LEU A 43 10.96 -1.22 6.28
C LEU A 43 10.98 -0.55 7.65
N ASP A 44 9.94 -0.77 8.44
CA ASP A 44 9.78 -0.19 9.77
C ASP A 44 8.78 -1.01 10.58
N GLY A 45 8.81 -0.90 11.90
CA GLY A 45 7.82 -1.57 12.74
C GLY A 45 8.23 -1.68 14.20
N GLU A 46 7.21 -1.81 15.04
CA GLU A 46 7.35 -2.06 16.47
C GLU A 46 6.35 -3.13 16.90
N ILE A 47 6.82 -4.16 17.60
CA ILE A 47 6.00 -5.32 17.99
C ILE A 47 4.77 -4.86 18.79
N GLY A 48 3.60 -5.31 18.37
CA GLY A 48 2.31 -4.97 18.99
C GLY A 48 1.80 -3.58 18.65
N GLN A 49 2.54 -2.79 17.89
CA GLN A 49 2.16 -1.43 17.55
C GLN A 49 1.88 -1.24 16.06
N TYR A 50 2.87 -1.43 15.20
CA TYR A 50 2.71 -1.26 13.76
C TYR A 50 3.77 -2.03 12.98
N ILE A 51 3.53 -2.19 11.68
CA ILE A 51 4.48 -2.76 10.72
C ILE A 51 4.34 -2.06 9.37
N VAL A 52 5.47 -1.84 8.72
CA VAL A 52 5.57 -1.39 7.32
C VAL A 52 6.41 -2.38 6.54
N GLN A 53 5.84 -2.99 5.53
CA GLN A 53 6.49 -4.01 4.73
C GLN A 53 6.42 -3.68 3.24
N ALA A 54 7.57 -3.75 2.56
CA ALA A 54 7.66 -3.66 1.12
C ALA A 54 7.87 -5.05 0.51
N ARG A 55 7.17 -5.32 -0.59
CA ARG A 55 7.31 -6.55 -1.36
C ARG A 55 7.42 -6.23 -2.84
N ARG A 56 8.28 -6.95 -3.54
CA ARG A 56 8.49 -6.79 -4.98
C ARG A 56 7.92 -7.95 -5.77
N SER A 57 7.32 -7.61 -6.90
CA SER A 57 6.98 -8.58 -7.94
C SER A 57 7.34 -7.97 -9.30
N GLY A 58 8.29 -8.60 -9.99
CA GLY A 58 8.89 -8.04 -11.20
C GLY A 58 9.54 -6.69 -10.92
N ASN A 59 9.08 -5.67 -11.60
CA ASN A 59 9.54 -4.29 -11.43
C ASN A 59 8.70 -3.43 -10.47
N ASP A 60 7.60 -3.97 -9.98
CA ASP A 60 6.67 -3.25 -9.12
C ASP A 60 6.92 -3.55 -7.64
N TRP A 61 6.81 -2.53 -6.82
CA TRP A 61 6.85 -2.62 -5.38
C TRP A 61 5.50 -2.34 -4.76
N PHE A 62 5.12 -3.16 -3.81
CA PHE A 62 3.90 -3.05 -3.04
C PHE A 62 4.27 -2.84 -1.58
N VAL A 63 3.83 -1.74 -1.00
CA VAL A 63 4.07 -1.45 0.41
C VAL A 63 2.76 -1.54 1.17
N GLY A 64 2.75 -2.35 2.20
CA GLY A 64 1.64 -2.47 3.12
C GLY A 64 2.06 -1.95 4.50
N ALA A 65 1.18 -1.19 5.12
CA ALA A 65 1.34 -0.75 6.49
C ALA A 65 0.10 -1.10 7.31
N MET A 66 0.31 -1.49 8.55
CA MET A 66 -0.76 -1.79 9.50
C MET A 66 -0.38 -1.23 10.87
N THR A 67 -1.35 -0.74 11.61
CA THR A 67 -1.18 -0.28 12.98
C THR A 67 -2.20 -0.97 13.90
N ASN A 68 -1.93 -0.95 15.20
CA ASN A 68 -2.93 -1.24 16.22
C ASN A 68 -4.07 -0.18 16.15
N PRO A 69 -5.10 -0.19 17.02
CA PRO A 69 -6.19 0.79 16.97
C PRO A 69 -5.74 2.26 17.08
N GLU A 70 -4.49 2.53 17.46
CA GLU A 70 -3.96 3.89 17.54
C GLU A 70 -3.47 4.37 16.17
N PRO A 71 -4.00 5.50 15.65
CA PRO A 71 -3.56 6.07 14.39
C PRO A 71 -2.13 6.63 14.51
N ARG A 72 -1.34 6.49 13.44
CA ARG A 72 0.07 6.92 13.41
C ARG A 72 0.43 7.55 12.09
N THR A 73 1.43 8.44 12.14
CA THR A 73 2.13 8.88 10.94
C THR A 73 3.44 8.13 10.84
N VAL A 74 3.65 7.44 9.74
CA VAL A 74 4.89 6.75 9.43
C VAL A 74 5.57 7.43 8.25
N THR A 75 6.89 7.45 8.28
CA THR A 75 7.68 8.03 7.21
C THR A 75 8.27 6.92 6.36
N LEU A 76 7.81 6.83 5.11
CA LEU A 76 8.34 5.87 4.15
C LEU A 76 9.64 6.39 3.56
N THR A 77 10.73 5.66 3.76
CA THR A 77 11.99 5.87 3.01
C THR A 77 11.91 5.15 1.66
N THR A 78 12.55 5.67 0.65
CA THR A 78 12.56 5.08 -0.69
C THR A 78 13.86 4.32 -1.01
N ASP A 79 14.65 3.98 0.03
CA ASP A 79 15.97 3.36 -0.10
C ASP A 79 15.93 1.94 -0.66
N PHE A 80 14.76 1.30 -0.58
CA PHE A 80 14.54 -0.03 -1.17
C PHE A 80 14.33 0.01 -2.69
N LEU A 81 14.10 1.19 -3.27
CA LEU A 81 13.92 1.38 -4.70
C LEU A 81 15.27 1.42 -5.42
N GLU A 82 15.30 0.98 -6.68
CA GLU A 82 16.52 1.02 -7.48
C GLU A 82 16.93 2.45 -7.80
N SER A 83 18.17 2.79 -7.42
CA SER A 83 18.72 4.12 -7.63
C SER A 83 18.65 4.57 -9.08
N GLY A 84 18.28 5.83 -9.29
CA GLY A 84 18.14 6.45 -10.60
C GLY A 84 16.88 6.13 -11.38
N LYS A 85 16.08 5.15 -10.94
CA LYS A 85 14.77 4.87 -11.56
C LYS A 85 13.70 5.83 -11.08
N LYS A 86 12.72 6.06 -11.95
CA LYS A 86 11.50 6.82 -11.65
C LYS A 86 10.35 5.85 -11.43
N TYR A 87 9.53 6.16 -10.45
CA TYR A 87 8.36 5.36 -10.10
C TYR A 87 7.09 6.21 -10.10
N MET A 88 5.97 5.59 -10.40
CA MET A 88 4.66 6.15 -10.13
C MET A 88 4.16 5.58 -8.80
N LEU A 89 4.04 6.42 -7.81
CA LEU A 89 3.45 6.08 -6.53
C LEU A 89 1.93 6.16 -6.63
N HIS A 90 1.26 5.09 -6.27
CA HIS A 90 -0.18 5.05 -6.03
C HIS A 90 -0.38 4.83 -4.53
N LEU A 91 -0.90 5.84 -3.86
CA LEU A 91 -1.12 5.83 -2.43
C LEU A 91 -2.63 5.72 -2.16
N TYR A 92 -2.99 4.75 -1.33
CA TYR A 92 -4.37 4.55 -0.87
C TYR A 92 -4.38 4.70 0.64
N GLU A 93 -5.09 5.70 1.14
CA GLU A 93 -5.16 6.05 2.55
C GLU A 93 -6.62 6.10 3.00
N ASP A 94 -6.88 5.64 4.22
CA ASP A 94 -8.19 5.83 4.83
C ASP A 94 -8.41 7.32 5.13
N ASP A 95 -9.58 7.84 4.76
CA ASP A 95 -9.98 9.22 5.02
C ASP A 95 -11.45 9.30 5.40
N ASP A 96 -11.70 9.37 6.69
CA ASP A 96 -13.05 9.45 7.26
C ASP A 96 -13.84 10.68 6.82
N LYS A 97 -13.18 11.70 6.30
CA LYS A 97 -13.81 12.95 5.82
C LYS A 97 -14.42 12.79 4.43
N LEU A 98 -14.04 11.74 3.71
CA LEU A 98 -14.59 11.48 2.39
C LEU A 98 -16.03 10.97 2.51
N ASN A 99 -16.89 11.52 1.65
CA ASN A 99 -18.28 11.06 1.51
C ASN A 99 -18.38 9.94 0.44
N THR A 100 -17.43 9.01 0.46
CA THR A 100 -17.43 7.80 -0.35
C THR A 100 -17.74 6.60 0.52
N ARG A 101 -18.19 5.52 -0.08
CA ARG A 101 -18.55 4.31 0.67
C ARG A 101 -17.34 3.65 1.33
N THR A 102 -16.22 3.62 0.64
CA THR A 102 -14.97 2.99 1.09
C THR A 102 -14.11 3.91 1.93
N LYS A 103 -14.37 5.23 1.86
CA LYS A 103 -13.58 6.25 2.57
C LYS A 103 -12.08 6.16 2.30
N VAL A 104 -11.70 5.71 1.12
CA VAL A 104 -10.32 5.62 0.67
C VAL A 104 -9.98 6.81 -0.21
N ARG A 105 -8.91 7.51 0.14
CA ARG A 105 -8.29 8.54 -0.69
C ARG A 105 -7.23 7.91 -1.56
N SER A 106 -7.31 8.13 -2.86
CA SER A 106 -6.29 7.73 -3.82
C SER A 106 -5.45 8.94 -4.24
N THR A 107 -4.13 8.80 -4.19
CA THR A 107 -3.18 9.83 -4.60
C THR A 107 -2.13 9.23 -5.52
N HIS A 108 -1.87 9.90 -6.66
CA HIS A 108 -0.87 9.48 -7.63
C HIS A 108 0.26 10.50 -7.70
N LYS A 109 1.51 10.06 -7.54
CA LYS A 109 2.67 10.96 -7.54
C LYS A 109 3.88 10.30 -8.21
N LYS A 110 4.60 11.07 -9.04
CA LYS A 110 5.91 10.64 -9.56
C LYS A 110 6.98 10.83 -8.48
N ILE A 111 7.75 9.79 -8.22
CA ILE A 111 8.85 9.79 -7.27
C ILE A 111 10.13 9.27 -7.92
N LYS A 112 11.28 9.66 -7.39
CA LYS A 112 12.58 9.08 -7.69
C LYS A 112 13.08 8.26 -6.50
N ALA A 113 13.81 7.19 -6.78
CA ALA A 113 14.58 6.52 -5.74
C ALA A 113 15.55 7.51 -5.08
N GLY A 114 15.55 7.54 -3.74
CA GLY A 114 16.32 8.50 -2.94
C GLY A 114 15.63 9.85 -2.70
N ASP A 115 14.40 10.05 -3.20
CA ASP A 115 13.58 11.17 -2.77
C ASP A 115 13.35 11.09 -1.26
N LYS A 116 13.28 12.28 -0.62
CA LYS A 116 13.04 12.37 0.82
C LYS A 116 11.78 11.61 1.20
N ALA A 117 11.87 10.97 2.33
CA ALA A 117 10.82 10.26 3.02
C ALA A 117 9.42 10.87 2.86
N LEU A 118 8.48 10.05 2.46
CA LEU A 118 7.08 10.43 2.29
C LEU A 118 6.34 10.17 3.61
N PRO A 119 5.91 11.21 4.34
CA PRO A 119 5.03 11.00 5.49
C PRO A 119 3.67 10.54 4.99
N PHE A 120 3.12 9.52 5.61
CA PHE A 120 1.76 9.08 5.38
C PHE A 120 1.09 8.66 6.70
N PHE A 121 -0.19 8.86 6.74
CA PHE A 121 -1.00 8.57 7.92
C PHE A 121 -1.52 7.14 7.85
N ILE A 122 -1.26 6.35 8.88
CA ILE A 122 -1.75 4.98 8.98
C ILE A 122 -2.94 4.96 9.92
N GLN A 123 -4.10 4.63 9.39
CA GLN A 123 -5.20 3.99 10.10
C GLN A 123 -5.21 2.51 9.71
N PRO A 124 -5.93 1.61 10.41
CA PRO A 124 -5.74 0.16 10.24
C PRO A 124 -6.02 -0.37 8.83
N ALA A 125 -5.26 -0.05 7.86
CA ALA A 125 -4.99 -0.65 6.54
C ALA A 125 -4.56 0.38 5.48
N LEU A 126 -3.28 0.56 5.30
CA LEU A 126 -2.73 1.36 4.20
C LEU A 126 -2.04 0.46 3.18
N VAL A 127 -2.19 0.78 1.91
CA VAL A 127 -1.47 0.09 0.84
C VAL A 127 -0.85 1.06 -0.15
N LEU A 128 0.45 0.88 -0.39
CA LEU A 128 1.23 1.62 -1.35
C LEU A 128 1.59 0.72 -2.54
N ARG A 129 1.36 1.20 -3.75
CA ARG A 129 1.89 0.59 -4.97
C ARG A 129 2.86 1.55 -5.63
N SER A 130 4.09 1.10 -5.89
CA SER A 130 5.00 1.79 -6.79
C SER A 130 5.10 1.04 -8.11
N VAL A 131 5.00 1.75 -9.21
CA VAL A 131 5.12 1.20 -10.56
C VAL A 131 6.33 1.85 -11.22
N SER A 132 7.28 1.02 -11.66
CA SER A 132 8.38 1.50 -12.48
C SER A 132 7.91 1.75 -13.93
N ARG A 133 8.33 2.83 -14.51
CA ARG A 133 8.23 3.10 -15.95
C ARG A 133 9.60 3.26 -16.55
#